data_763e5db0a6e5785201cf8ab62ca73ef4
#
_entry.id   763e5db0a6e5785201cf8ab62ca73ef4
#
_cell.length_a   1.000
_cell.length_b   1.000
_cell.length_c   1.000
_cell.angle_alpha   90.00
_cell.angle_beta   90.00
_cell.angle_gamma   90.00
#
_symmetry.space_group_name_H-M   'P 1'
#
loop_
_entity.id
_entity.type
_entity.pdbx_description
1 polymer ?
#
loop_
_entity_poly.entity_id
_entity_poly.type
_entity_poly.pdbx_seq_one_letter_code
_entity_poly.pdbx_strand_id
1 'polypeptide(L)'
;MTPRTLLALALALTACDGAKPPAPSGTPNKTPPADGEAKAATPTPAPPANPLAEPAAVAAIGKPAPDFTLPTADGKTVKLSDLRGKTVVLEWFNPECPFVKAAHDAGPLKDLAAKTTAASPTVTWLAINSGAPGKQGHGAEANQAAAKNWSMTHPILLDETGAVGHAYGATNTPHMFIVDAQGALVYRGGLDNAPMNEPEGGTRVALFEDALAAVLAGKPVEQADTRAWGCTVKYAK
;
A
#
# COMPACT_ATOMS: atom_id res chain seq x y z
N MET A 1 21.58 21.46 50.61
CA MET A 1 22.21 22.77 50.31
C MET A 1 23.49 22.51 49.52
N THR A 2 23.43 22.64 48.18
CA THR A 2 24.61 22.75 47.32
C THR A 2 24.20 23.51 46.05
N PRO A 3 25.00 24.43 45.54
CA PRO A 3 24.53 25.49 44.67
C PRO A 3 24.53 25.17 43.18
N ARG A 4 23.65 25.88 42.48
CA ARG A 4 23.50 26.00 41.04
C ARG A 4 24.75 26.62 40.41
N THR A 5 25.24 26.02 39.31
CA THR A 5 26.19 26.69 38.43
C THR A 5 25.48 26.96 37.08
N LEU A 6 25.20 28.25 36.84
CA LEU A 6 24.75 28.79 35.55
C LEU A 6 26.01 28.96 34.67
N LEU A 7 25.97 28.36 33.46
CA LEU A 7 26.94 28.67 32.43
C LEU A 7 26.22 29.39 31.29
N ALA A 8 26.50 30.68 31.18
CA ALA A 8 26.07 31.53 30.09
C ALA A 8 27.05 31.35 28.93
N LEU A 9 26.54 31.05 27.70
CA LEU A 9 27.35 31.06 26.48
C LEU A 9 26.87 32.19 25.56
N ALA A 10 27.80 33.10 25.27
CA ALA A 10 27.58 34.33 24.53
C ALA A 10 27.40 34.09 23.02
N LEU A 11 26.46 34.86 22.44
CA LEU A 11 26.28 35.02 21.01
C LEU A 11 27.45 35.83 20.41
N ALA A 12 28.07 35.34 19.34
CA ALA A 12 28.87 36.12 18.43
C ALA A 12 28.16 36.21 17.07
N LEU A 13 27.63 37.41 16.78
CA LEU A 13 27.21 37.79 15.41
C LEU A 13 28.43 38.19 14.63
N THR A 14 28.66 37.53 13.47
CA THR A 14 29.48 38.05 12.40
C THR A 14 28.63 38.31 11.18
N ALA A 15 28.49 39.57 10.82
CA ALA A 15 27.96 40.07 9.58
C ALA A 15 29.02 39.86 8.48
N CYS A 16 28.65 39.33 7.33
CA CYS A 16 29.44 39.42 6.11
C CYS A 16 28.58 40.01 4.99
N ASP A 17 29.14 41.07 4.46
CA ASP A 17 28.68 41.95 3.38
C ASP A 17 28.36 41.23 2.06
N GLY A 18 27.43 41.84 1.33
CA GLY A 18 26.99 41.42 0.03
C GLY A 18 28.02 41.68 -1.09
N ALA A 19 28.11 40.75 -1.98
CA ALA A 19 28.69 40.96 -3.32
C ALA A 19 27.71 40.39 -4.36
N LYS A 20 27.17 41.29 -5.18
CA LYS A 20 26.33 41.02 -6.35
C LYS A 20 27.23 40.55 -7.52
N PRO A 21 26.96 39.41 -8.15
CA PRO A 21 27.65 39.01 -9.36
C PRO A 21 27.17 39.80 -10.60
N PRO A 22 28.07 40.09 -11.59
CA PRO A 22 27.72 40.83 -12.79
C PRO A 22 26.95 39.97 -13.81
N ALA A 23 26.11 40.63 -14.60
CA ALA A 23 25.37 40.06 -15.71
C ALA A 23 26.28 39.64 -16.87
N PRO A 24 26.04 38.52 -17.56
CA PRO A 24 26.73 38.22 -18.81
C PRO A 24 26.06 38.92 -19.98
N SER A 25 26.88 39.63 -20.74
CA SER A 25 26.59 40.27 -22.02
C SER A 25 26.29 39.22 -23.10
N GLY A 26 25.22 39.48 -23.86
CA GLY A 26 24.83 38.64 -24.98
C GLY A 26 25.73 38.78 -26.21
N THR A 27 25.88 37.67 -26.91
CA THR A 27 26.20 37.64 -28.33
C THR A 27 25.25 36.70 -29.04
N PRO A 28 24.73 37.05 -30.22
CA PRO A 28 23.76 36.25 -30.93
C PRO A 28 24.47 35.12 -31.69
N ASN A 29 24.08 33.88 -31.43
CA ASN A 29 24.56 32.76 -32.23
C ASN A 29 23.45 32.24 -33.16
N LYS A 30 23.87 32.07 -34.42
CA LYS A 30 23.15 31.66 -35.60
C LYS A 30 22.31 30.39 -35.40
N THR A 31 21.12 30.43 -35.92
CA THR A 31 20.23 29.30 -36.19
C THR A 31 20.83 28.38 -37.26
N PRO A 32 20.94 27.06 -37.03
CA PRO A 32 21.05 26.07 -38.11
C PRO A 32 19.63 25.62 -38.55
N PRO A 33 19.49 25.14 -39.80
CA PRO A 33 18.19 24.82 -40.38
C PRO A 33 17.56 23.55 -39.80
N ALA A 34 16.26 23.56 -39.72
CA ALA A 34 15.45 22.40 -39.47
C ALA A 34 15.49 21.45 -40.66
N ASP A 35 15.84 20.18 -40.41
CA ASP A 35 15.35 19.02 -41.17
C ASP A 35 15.73 17.76 -40.37
N GLY A 36 14.75 17.14 -39.82
CA GLY A 36 14.87 15.89 -39.03
C GLY A 36 13.49 15.49 -38.53
N GLU A 37 12.68 14.97 -39.47
CA GLU A 37 11.38 14.38 -39.22
C GLU A 37 11.54 13.22 -38.21
N ALA A 38 11.22 13.47 -36.94
CA ALA A 38 11.08 12.45 -35.91
C ALA A 38 9.85 11.61 -36.21
N LYS A 39 10.05 10.47 -36.87
CA LYS A 39 9.07 9.42 -37.08
C LYS A 39 8.44 9.03 -35.75
N ALA A 40 7.19 9.45 -35.53
CA ALA A 40 6.39 9.06 -34.38
C ALA A 40 6.33 7.53 -34.31
N ALA A 41 6.84 6.95 -33.23
CA ALA A 41 6.68 5.55 -32.93
C ALA A 41 5.20 5.25 -32.74
N THR A 42 4.63 4.49 -33.63
CA THR A 42 3.26 3.96 -33.53
C THR A 42 3.16 3.13 -32.24
N PRO A 43 2.18 3.38 -31.37
CA PRO A 43 2.00 2.54 -30.18
C PRO A 43 1.70 1.11 -30.64
N THR A 44 2.50 0.16 -30.17
CA THR A 44 2.25 -1.28 -30.39
C THR A 44 0.87 -1.59 -29.84
N PRO A 45 -0.05 -2.15 -30.64
CA PRO A 45 -1.36 -2.54 -30.15
C PRO A 45 -1.19 -3.60 -29.06
N ALA A 46 -1.93 -3.43 -27.95
CA ALA A 46 -2.03 -4.43 -26.90
C ALA A 46 -2.47 -5.77 -27.53
N PRO A 47 -1.93 -6.93 -27.09
CA PRO A 47 -2.36 -8.22 -27.59
C PRO A 47 -3.87 -8.37 -27.39
N PRO A 48 -4.60 -8.95 -28.36
CA PRO A 48 -6.04 -9.12 -28.26
C PRO A 48 -6.37 -9.95 -27.02
N ALA A 49 -7.32 -9.46 -26.22
CA ALA A 49 -7.88 -10.22 -25.10
C ALA A 49 -8.42 -11.54 -25.65
N ASN A 50 -7.95 -12.67 -25.09
CA ASN A 50 -8.44 -13.99 -25.45
C ASN A 50 -9.91 -14.11 -24.99
N PRO A 51 -10.90 -14.22 -25.90
CA PRO A 51 -12.32 -14.21 -25.52
C PRO A 51 -12.79 -15.53 -24.88
N LEU A 52 -11.90 -16.47 -24.63
CA LEU A 52 -12.18 -17.78 -24.01
C LEU A 52 -11.36 -18.02 -22.73
N ALA A 53 -10.82 -16.96 -22.08
CA ALA A 53 -10.27 -17.14 -20.77
C ALA A 53 -11.41 -17.50 -19.80
N GLU A 54 -11.42 -18.73 -19.32
CA GLU A 54 -12.25 -19.10 -18.17
C GLU A 54 -12.02 -18.07 -17.06
N PRO A 55 -13.08 -17.71 -16.27
CA PRO A 55 -12.89 -16.78 -15.19
C PRO A 55 -11.74 -17.29 -14.32
N ALA A 56 -10.70 -16.48 -14.19
CA ALA A 56 -9.52 -16.86 -13.43
C ALA A 56 -9.96 -17.36 -12.06
N ALA A 57 -9.57 -18.60 -11.73
CA ALA A 57 -9.96 -19.20 -10.47
C ALA A 57 -9.57 -18.27 -9.32
N VAL A 58 -10.53 -18.00 -8.41
CA VAL A 58 -10.28 -17.19 -7.22
C VAL A 58 -9.14 -17.80 -6.41
N ALA A 59 -8.25 -16.95 -5.88
CA ALA A 59 -7.14 -17.37 -5.04
C ALA A 59 -7.58 -18.34 -3.94
N ALA A 60 -6.84 -19.44 -3.79
CA ALA A 60 -7.16 -20.49 -2.82
C ALA A 60 -6.01 -20.69 -1.82
N ILE A 61 -6.35 -20.98 -0.58
CA ILE A 61 -5.37 -21.26 0.48
C ILE A 61 -4.48 -22.44 0.09
N GLY A 62 -3.17 -22.30 0.31
CA GLY A 62 -2.15 -23.28 -0.04
C GLY A 62 -1.79 -23.34 -1.54
N LYS A 63 -2.36 -22.46 -2.37
CA LYS A 63 -2.04 -22.36 -3.80
C LYS A 63 -1.22 -21.11 -4.09
N PRO A 64 -0.49 -21.05 -5.22
CA PRO A 64 0.19 -19.84 -5.64
C PRO A 64 -0.78 -18.66 -5.66
N ALA A 65 -0.41 -17.57 -5.00
CA ALA A 65 -1.16 -16.32 -5.04
C ALA A 65 -1.17 -15.76 -6.47
N PRO A 66 -2.31 -15.26 -6.97
CA PRO A 66 -2.37 -14.60 -8.28
C PRO A 66 -1.36 -13.46 -8.38
N ASP A 67 -0.50 -13.48 -9.39
CA ASP A 67 0.46 -12.41 -9.62
C ASP A 67 -0.25 -11.15 -10.13
N PHE A 68 0.27 -9.99 -9.77
CA PHE A 68 -0.25 -8.72 -10.24
C PHE A 68 0.87 -7.69 -10.39
N THR A 69 0.58 -6.68 -11.19
CA THR A 69 1.38 -5.45 -11.30
C THR A 69 0.42 -4.28 -11.18
N LEU A 70 0.56 -3.47 -10.13
CA LEU A 70 -0.32 -2.34 -9.85
C LEU A 70 0.48 -1.05 -9.65
N PRO A 71 -0.06 0.10 -10.09
CA PRO A 71 0.48 1.40 -9.72
C PRO A 71 0.20 1.68 -8.24
N THR A 72 1.10 2.40 -7.60
CA THR A 72 0.90 2.94 -6.26
C THR A 72 0.29 4.34 -6.31
N ALA A 73 -0.35 4.76 -5.24
CA ALA A 73 -0.92 6.11 -5.15
C ALA A 73 0.15 7.21 -5.29
N ASP A 74 1.43 6.93 -4.99
CA ASP A 74 2.56 7.86 -5.18
C ASP A 74 3.24 7.74 -6.56
N GLY A 75 2.65 7.01 -7.51
CA GLY A 75 3.08 6.95 -8.91
C GLY A 75 4.18 5.93 -9.23
N LYS A 76 4.54 5.05 -8.28
CA LYS A 76 5.45 3.92 -8.53
C LYS A 76 4.66 2.72 -9.03
N THR A 77 5.32 1.60 -9.22
CA THR A 77 4.70 0.32 -9.60
C THR A 77 5.22 -0.77 -8.68
N VAL A 78 4.32 -1.66 -8.25
CA VAL A 78 4.66 -2.85 -7.48
C VAL A 78 4.18 -4.08 -8.23
N LYS A 79 5.06 -5.08 -8.35
CA LYS A 79 4.75 -6.40 -8.86
C LYS A 79 4.91 -7.42 -7.73
N LEU A 80 3.90 -8.28 -7.52
CA LEU A 80 3.92 -9.24 -6.42
C LEU A 80 5.06 -10.26 -6.57
N SER A 81 5.31 -10.73 -7.79
CA SER A 81 6.39 -11.71 -8.03
C SER A 81 7.80 -11.19 -7.74
N ASP A 82 8.01 -9.86 -7.71
CA ASP A 82 9.29 -9.25 -7.34
C ASP A 82 9.56 -9.31 -5.82
N LEU A 83 8.53 -9.69 -5.04
CA LEU A 83 8.60 -9.81 -3.59
C LEU A 83 8.81 -11.26 -3.11
N ARG A 84 9.17 -12.18 -4.02
CA ARG A 84 9.52 -13.56 -3.66
C ARG A 84 10.62 -13.58 -2.59
N GLY A 85 10.54 -14.54 -1.68
CA GLY A 85 11.43 -14.62 -0.53
C GLY A 85 11.01 -13.75 0.68
N LYS A 86 9.92 -12.97 0.52
CA LYS A 86 9.32 -12.20 1.60
C LYS A 86 7.91 -12.70 1.91
N THR A 87 7.50 -12.56 3.17
CA THR A 87 6.10 -12.65 3.55
C THR A 87 5.41 -11.35 3.14
N VAL A 88 4.36 -11.44 2.31
CA VAL A 88 3.63 -10.26 1.84
C VAL A 88 2.25 -10.23 2.48
N VAL A 89 1.96 -9.14 3.17
CA VAL A 89 0.61 -8.83 3.67
C VAL A 89 -0.10 -7.97 2.64
N LEU A 90 -1.32 -8.38 2.26
CA LEU A 90 -2.21 -7.57 1.44
C LEU A 90 -3.42 -7.17 2.30
N GLU A 91 -3.65 -5.88 2.40
CA GLU A 91 -4.81 -5.29 3.07
C GLU A 91 -5.74 -4.69 2.02
N TRP A 92 -6.91 -5.29 1.77
CA TRP A 92 -7.92 -4.59 0.99
C TRP A 92 -8.45 -3.40 1.77
N PHE A 93 -8.30 -2.26 1.16
CA PHE A 93 -8.35 -0.95 1.80
C PHE A 93 -9.31 0.00 1.08
N ASN A 94 -10.00 0.84 1.82
CA ASN A 94 -10.73 2.00 1.29
C ASN A 94 -10.67 3.13 2.32
N PRO A 95 -10.06 4.29 1.98
CA PRO A 95 -9.84 5.38 2.93
C PRO A 95 -11.12 6.00 3.48
N GLU A 96 -12.25 5.83 2.80
CA GLU A 96 -13.53 6.38 3.22
C GLU A 96 -14.44 5.37 3.92
N CYS A 97 -14.02 4.10 4.02
CA CYS A 97 -14.76 3.08 4.75
C CYS A 97 -14.69 3.34 6.26
N PRO A 98 -15.83 3.46 6.99
CA PRO A 98 -15.81 3.72 8.43
C PRO A 98 -15.13 2.61 9.23
N PHE A 99 -15.21 1.36 8.78
CA PHE A 99 -14.52 0.23 9.41
C PHE A 99 -13.00 0.33 9.26
N VAL A 100 -12.51 0.74 8.09
CA VAL A 100 -11.08 1.00 7.87
C VAL A 100 -10.62 2.17 8.73
N LYS A 101 -11.41 3.26 8.76
CA LYS A 101 -11.12 4.40 9.64
C LYS A 101 -11.01 3.98 11.09
N ALA A 102 -11.98 3.25 11.63
CA ALA A 102 -11.95 2.79 13.02
C ALA A 102 -10.72 1.91 13.31
N ALA A 103 -10.35 1.00 12.38
CA ALA A 103 -9.18 0.13 12.52
C ALA A 103 -7.85 0.91 12.51
N HIS A 104 -7.73 1.96 11.69
CA HIS A 104 -6.53 2.80 11.60
C HIS A 104 -6.48 3.92 12.64
N ASP A 105 -7.62 4.49 13.06
CA ASP A 105 -7.64 5.60 14.03
C ASP A 105 -7.32 5.12 15.45
N ALA A 106 -7.95 4.06 15.90
CA ALA A 106 -7.87 3.58 17.28
C ALA A 106 -7.82 2.04 17.41
N GLY A 107 -7.92 1.32 16.28
CA GLY A 107 -7.90 -0.14 16.25
C GLY A 107 -6.52 -0.72 15.97
N PRO A 108 -6.47 -2.04 15.66
CA PRO A 108 -5.20 -2.75 15.50
C PRO A 108 -4.34 -2.24 14.35
N LEU A 109 -4.93 -1.76 13.25
CA LEU A 109 -4.16 -1.32 12.07
C LEU A 109 -3.39 -0.01 12.30
N LYS A 110 -3.68 0.74 13.35
CA LYS A 110 -3.01 2.02 13.65
C LYS A 110 -1.49 1.95 13.55
N ASP A 111 -0.88 0.94 14.15
CA ASP A 111 0.57 0.78 14.20
C ASP A 111 1.06 -0.58 13.70
N LEU A 112 0.16 -1.51 13.40
CA LEU A 112 0.48 -2.92 13.16
C LEU A 112 1.46 -3.09 12.00
N ALA A 113 1.21 -2.44 10.87
CA ALA A 113 2.08 -2.53 9.70
C ALA A 113 3.49 -2.00 9.99
N ALA A 114 3.60 -0.82 10.62
CA ALA A 114 4.88 -0.20 10.97
C ALA A 114 5.65 -1.05 11.98
N LYS A 115 4.99 -1.53 13.04
CA LYS A 115 5.60 -2.41 14.05
C LYS A 115 6.08 -3.73 13.45
N THR A 116 5.26 -4.35 12.60
CA THR A 116 5.56 -5.62 11.96
C THR A 116 6.76 -5.51 11.02
N THR A 117 6.76 -4.52 10.13
CA THR A 117 7.85 -4.33 9.16
C THR A 117 9.16 -3.89 9.81
N ALA A 118 9.10 -3.14 10.91
CA ALA A 118 10.27 -2.79 11.70
C ALA A 118 10.86 -4.01 12.44
N ALA A 119 10.02 -4.87 12.99
CA ALA A 119 10.44 -6.08 13.69
C ALA A 119 10.93 -7.20 12.75
N SER A 120 10.38 -7.27 11.53
CA SER A 120 10.66 -8.30 10.53
C SER A 120 10.91 -7.67 9.15
N PRO A 121 12.16 -7.40 8.77
CA PRO A 121 12.50 -6.83 7.45
C PRO A 121 12.13 -7.74 6.26
N THR A 122 11.82 -9.00 6.53
CA THR A 122 11.32 -9.97 5.55
C THR A 122 9.83 -9.84 5.27
N VAL A 123 9.12 -8.99 6.01
CA VAL A 123 7.70 -8.69 5.76
C VAL A 123 7.58 -7.45 4.89
N THR A 124 6.72 -7.55 3.88
CA THR A 124 6.27 -6.40 3.07
C THR A 124 4.77 -6.25 3.27
N TRP A 125 4.32 -5.04 3.59
CA TRP A 125 2.89 -4.72 3.71
C TRP A 125 2.45 -3.88 2.52
N LEU A 126 1.32 -4.23 1.92
CA LEU A 126 0.70 -3.53 0.79
C LEU A 126 -0.78 -3.31 1.09
N ALA A 127 -1.25 -2.08 1.03
CA ALA A 127 -2.68 -1.81 1.00
C ALA A 127 -3.14 -1.78 -0.47
N ILE A 128 -4.32 -2.33 -0.78
CA ILE A 128 -4.88 -2.38 -2.14
C ILE A 128 -6.26 -1.78 -2.14
N ASN A 129 -6.47 -0.77 -2.96
CA ASN A 129 -7.77 -0.15 -3.17
C ASN A 129 -8.31 -0.55 -4.55
N SER A 130 -9.37 -1.36 -4.57
CA SER A 130 -10.10 -1.77 -5.78
C SER A 130 -11.38 -0.93 -5.98
N GLY A 131 -11.39 0.32 -5.52
CA GLY A 131 -12.47 1.26 -5.78
C GLY A 131 -12.48 1.71 -7.23
N ALA A 132 -13.55 1.42 -7.96
CA ALA A 132 -13.70 1.82 -9.36
C ALA A 132 -13.85 3.35 -9.51
N PRO A 133 -13.54 3.92 -10.68
CA PRO A 133 -13.73 5.33 -10.97
C PRO A 133 -15.13 5.85 -10.60
N GLY A 134 -15.19 6.97 -9.89
CA GLY A 134 -16.42 7.57 -9.39
C GLY A 134 -17.04 6.88 -8.17
N LYS A 135 -16.40 5.88 -7.60
CA LYS A 135 -16.83 5.25 -6.35
C LYS A 135 -16.10 5.87 -5.15
N GLN A 136 -16.67 5.63 -3.98
CA GLN A 136 -16.14 6.07 -2.69
C GLN A 136 -14.67 5.63 -2.50
N GLY A 137 -13.80 6.57 -2.13
CA GLY A 137 -12.39 6.32 -1.84
C GLY A 137 -11.50 6.06 -3.06
N HIS A 138 -12.02 6.23 -4.27
CA HIS A 138 -11.27 6.07 -5.52
C HIS A 138 -10.22 7.17 -5.71
N GLY A 139 -9.14 6.81 -6.41
CA GLY A 139 -8.15 7.74 -6.96
C GLY A 139 -6.95 7.98 -6.04
N ALA A 140 -5.87 8.46 -6.65
CA ALA A 140 -4.58 8.64 -5.97
C ALA A 140 -4.66 9.66 -4.82
N GLU A 141 -5.37 10.77 -5.03
CA GLU A 141 -5.46 11.88 -4.06
C GLU A 141 -6.06 11.42 -2.72
N ALA A 142 -7.21 10.73 -2.74
CA ALA A 142 -7.85 10.24 -1.52
C ALA A 142 -6.95 9.24 -0.76
N ASN A 143 -6.26 8.37 -1.49
CA ASN A 143 -5.37 7.37 -0.92
C ASN A 143 -4.07 8.00 -0.38
N GLN A 144 -3.49 9.00 -1.04
CA GLN A 144 -2.35 9.76 -0.51
C GLN A 144 -2.72 10.54 0.75
N ALA A 145 -3.90 11.16 0.77
CA ALA A 145 -4.39 11.87 1.96
C ALA A 145 -4.53 10.90 3.15
N ALA A 146 -5.08 9.72 2.92
CA ALA A 146 -5.20 8.69 3.96
C ALA A 146 -3.83 8.20 4.44
N ALA A 147 -2.90 7.92 3.53
CA ALA A 147 -1.53 7.52 3.89
C ALA A 147 -0.86 8.55 4.79
N LYS A 148 -1.03 9.84 4.49
CA LYS A 148 -0.51 10.93 5.31
C LYS A 148 -1.21 11.01 6.68
N ASN A 149 -2.54 10.94 6.71
CA ASN A 149 -3.33 11.07 7.93
C ASN A 149 -3.02 9.96 8.94
N TRP A 150 -2.82 8.74 8.47
CA TRP A 150 -2.49 7.57 9.30
C TRP A 150 -1.00 7.27 9.37
N SER A 151 -0.13 8.13 8.83
CA SER A 151 1.33 7.94 8.84
C SER A 151 1.73 6.56 8.31
N MET A 152 1.04 6.08 7.26
CA MET A 152 1.30 4.78 6.67
C MET A 152 2.70 4.76 6.04
N THR A 153 3.50 3.76 6.41
CA THR A 153 4.88 3.59 5.91
C THR A 153 4.96 2.64 4.71
N HIS A 154 3.85 2.02 4.36
CA HIS A 154 3.71 1.08 3.24
C HIS A 154 2.86 1.70 2.11
N PRO A 155 3.06 1.23 0.85
CA PRO A 155 2.35 1.80 -0.29
C PRO A 155 0.88 1.39 -0.31
N ILE A 156 0.04 2.27 -0.88
CA ILE A 156 -1.33 1.95 -1.28
C ILE A 156 -1.33 1.76 -2.80
N LEU A 157 -1.74 0.59 -3.25
CA LEU A 157 -1.84 0.19 -4.65
C LEU A 157 -3.25 0.48 -5.17
N LEU A 158 -3.35 0.91 -6.42
CA LEU A 158 -4.62 1.25 -7.07
C LEU A 158 -5.00 0.16 -8.08
N ASP A 159 -6.04 -0.60 -7.76
CA ASP A 159 -6.64 -1.63 -8.63
C ASP A 159 -8.01 -1.11 -9.14
N GLU A 160 -7.99 -0.05 -9.92
CA GLU A 160 -9.20 0.66 -10.38
C GLU A 160 -10.14 -0.21 -11.22
N THR A 161 -9.61 -1.21 -11.90
CA THR A 161 -10.40 -2.20 -12.65
C THR A 161 -11.07 -3.23 -11.77
N GLY A 162 -10.56 -3.43 -10.55
CA GLY A 162 -10.97 -4.47 -9.64
C GLY A 162 -10.47 -5.87 -10.01
N ALA A 163 -9.64 -5.99 -11.06
CA ALA A 163 -9.19 -7.29 -11.57
C ALA A 163 -8.43 -8.10 -10.51
N VAL A 164 -7.55 -7.45 -9.76
CA VAL A 164 -6.80 -8.09 -8.68
C VAL A 164 -7.72 -8.43 -7.52
N GLY A 165 -8.63 -7.53 -7.14
CA GLY A 165 -9.62 -7.78 -6.10
C GLY A 165 -10.50 -8.99 -6.40
N HIS A 166 -10.97 -9.12 -7.63
CA HIS A 166 -11.75 -10.28 -8.07
C HIS A 166 -10.91 -11.56 -8.06
N ALA A 167 -9.66 -11.51 -8.53
CA ALA A 167 -8.75 -12.66 -8.53
C ALA A 167 -8.44 -13.17 -7.12
N TYR A 168 -8.40 -12.30 -6.12
CA TYR A 168 -8.21 -12.68 -4.72
C TYR A 168 -9.53 -13.00 -4.00
N GLY A 169 -10.68 -12.71 -4.59
CA GLY A 169 -11.97 -12.84 -3.93
C GLY A 169 -12.15 -11.85 -2.78
N ALA A 170 -11.59 -10.67 -2.90
CA ALA A 170 -11.73 -9.63 -1.90
C ALA A 170 -13.17 -9.09 -1.89
N THR A 171 -13.81 -9.14 -0.75
CA THR A 171 -15.24 -8.78 -0.60
C THR A 171 -15.47 -7.56 0.26
N ASN A 172 -14.58 -7.32 1.22
CA ASN A 172 -14.76 -6.31 2.26
C ASN A 172 -13.53 -5.38 2.36
N THR A 173 -13.68 -4.30 3.08
CA THR A 173 -12.59 -3.44 3.57
C THR A 173 -12.79 -3.14 5.05
N PRO A 174 -11.83 -3.54 5.94
CA PRO A 174 -10.61 -4.28 5.62
C PRO A 174 -10.86 -5.76 5.30
N HIS A 175 -10.02 -6.36 4.44
CA HIS A 175 -9.93 -7.80 4.20
C HIS A 175 -8.46 -8.15 4.08
N MET A 176 -7.97 -9.06 4.92
CA MET A 176 -6.55 -9.34 5.08
C MET A 176 -6.14 -10.61 4.35
N PHE A 177 -4.95 -10.59 3.75
CA PHE A 177 -4.35 -11.75 3.08
C PHE A 177 -2.88 -11.85 3.46
N ILE A 178 -2.35 -13.06 3.55
CA ILE A 178 -0.92 -13.32 3.72
C ILE A 178 -0.46 -14.24 2.60
N VAL A 179 0.56 -13.78 1.86
CA VAL A 179 1.31 -14.58 0.91
C VAL A 179 2.67 -14.90 1.54
N ASP A 180 3.03 -16.17 1.62
CA ASP A 180 4.29 -16.60 2.21
C ASP A 180 5.51 -16.31 1.30
N ALA A 181 6.70 -16.57 1.81
CA ALA A 181 7.96 -16.36 1.07
C ALA A 181 8.05 -17.21 -0.22
N GLN A 182 7.35 -18.33 -0.30
CA GLN A 182 7.25 -19.20 -1.46
C GLN A 182 6.21 -18.67 -2.46
N GLY A 183 5.40 -17.68 -2.07
CA GLY A 183 4.37 -17.05 -2.86
C GLY A 183 3.07 -17.82 -2.86
N ALA A 184 2.81 -18.66 -1.88
CA ALA A 184 1.52 -19.28 -1.67
C ALA A 184 0.63 -18.39 -0.80
N LEU A 185 -0.68 -18.35 -1.09
CA LEU A 185 -1.66 -17.73 -0.22
C LEU A 185 -1.87 -18.61 1.00
N VAL A 186 -1.55 -18.10 2.18
CA VAL A 186 -1.62 -18.88 3.44
C VAL A 186 -2.64 -18.35 4.45
N TYR A 187 -3.17 -17.15 4.21
CA TYR A 187 -4.28 -16.59 4.98
C TYR A 187 -5.17 -15.71 4.10
N ARG A 188 -6.47 -15.80 4.31
CA ARG A 188 -7.49 -14.90 3.78
C ARG A 188 -8.57 -14.70 4.83
N GLY A 189 -8.93 -13.46 5.18
CA GLY A 189 -10.01 -13.28 6.14
C GLY A 189 -10.09 -11.94 6.83
N GLY A 190 -10.79 -11.96 7.96
CA GLY A 190 -10.96 -10.80 8.83
C GLY A 190 -9.65 -10.39 9.52
N LEU A 191 -9.58 -9.12 9.89
CA LEU A 191 -8.54 -8.61 10.77
C LEU A 191 -8.64 -9.30 12.15
N ASP A 192 -9.87 -9.35 12.67
CA ASP A 192 -10.25 -9.93 13.96
C ASP A 192 -11.79 -10.19 13.98
N ASN A 193 -12.35 -10.44 15.14
CA ASN A 193 -13.79 -10.51 15.39
C ASN A 193 -14.37 -9.21 15.98
N ALA A 194 -13.70 -8.06 15.79
CA ALA A 194 -14.07 -6.80 16.45
C ALA A 194 -14.37 -5.67 15.44
N PRO A 195 -15.41 -5.78 14.58
CA PRO A 195 -15.82 -4.72 13.69
C PRO A 195 -16.09 -3.43 14.49
N MET A 196 -15.58 -2.30 14.01
CA MET A 196 -15.66 -1.00 14.71
C MET A 196 -15.00 -0.99 16.10
N ASN A 197 -14.03 -1.88 16.35
CA ASN A 197 -13.37 -2.14 17.63
C ASN A 197 -14.29 -2.70 18.73
N GLU A 198 -15.42 -3.27 18.35
CA GLU A 198 -16.38 -3.92 19.26
C GLU A 198 -16.33 -5.43 19.06
N PRO A 199 -15.72 -6.22 19.99
CA PRO A 199 -15.58 -7.66 19.84
C PRO A 199 -16.93 -8.40 19.84
N GLU A 200 -17.22 -9.14 18.79
CA GLU A 200 -18.31 -10.11 18.79
C GLU A 200 -18.01 -11.23 19.80
N GLY A 201 -18.90 -11.42 20.78
CA GLY A 201 -18.70 -12.40 21.87
C GLY A 201 -17.86 -11.88 23.04
N GLY A 202 -17.58 -10.58 23.11
CA GLY A 202 -17.00 -9.89 24.28
C GLY A 202 -15.47 -9.94 24.37
N THR A 203 -14.80 -10.89 23.73
CA THR A 203 -13.31 -10.97 23.73
C THR A 203 -12.79 -10.85 22.29
N ARG A 204 -11.81 -9.97 22.08
CA ARG A 204 -11.16 -9.85 20.78
C ARG A 204 -10.34 -11.10 20.47
N VAL A 205 -10.51 -11.63 19.27
CA VAL A 205 -9.72 -12.70 18.68
C VAL A 205 -8.89 -12.11 17.54
N ALA A 206 -7.58 -12.13 17.66
CA ALA A 206 -6.63 -11.48 16.75
C ALA A 206 -6.32 -12.37 15.52
N LEU A 207 -7.35 -12.70 14.73
CA LEU A 207 -7.30 -13.70 13.66
C LEU A 207 -6.11 -13.50 12.70
N PHE A 208 -5.94 -12.29 12.18
CA PHE A 208 -4.87 -11.96 11.26
C PHE A 208 -3.49 -11.93 11.95
N GLU A 209 -3.40 -11.34 13.15
CA GLU A 209 -2.13 -11.23 13.89
C GLU A 209 -1.60 -12.61 14.27
N ASP A 210 -2.49 -13.52 14.71
CA ASP A 210 -2.14 -14.91 15.04
C ASP A 210 -1.69 -15.68 13.80
N ALA A 211 -2.38 -15.51 12.67
CA ALA A 211 -1.98 -16.09 11.39
C ALA A 211 -0.59 -15.59 10.95
N LEU A 212 -0.35 -14.28 11.02
CA LEU A 212 0.94 -13.70 10.65
C LEU A 212 2.07 -14.18 11.56
N ALA A 213 1.82 -14.27 12.86
CA ALA A 213 2.79 -14.83 13.83
C ALA A 213 3.12 -16.29 13.52
N ALA A 214 2.13 -17.10 13.15
CA ALA A 214 2.36 -18.49 12.75
C ALA A 214 3.24 -18.58 11.50
N VAL A 215 2.93 -17.78 10.44
CA VAL A 215 3.72 -17.74 9.21
C VAL A 215 5.17 -17.35 9.48
N LEU A 216 5.40 -16.31 10.27
CA LEU A 216 6.74 -15.83 10.61
C LEU A 216 7.52 -16.83 11.47
N ALA A 217 6.83 -17.66 12.24
CA ALA A 217 7.42 -18.76 13.00
C ALA A 217 7.61 -20.05 12.18
N GLY A 218 7.27 -20.05 10.88
CA GLY A 218 7.31 -21.24 10.04
C GLY A 218 6.30 -22.33 10.44
N LYS A 219 5.21 -21.94 11.12
CA LYS A 219 4.15 -22.85 11.57
C LYS A 219 2.95 -22.79 10.63
N PRO A 220 2.14 -23.86 10.56
CA PRO A 220 0.86 -23.83 9.87
C PRO A 220 -0.08 -22.77 10.47
N VAL A 221 -0.90 -22.14 9.61
CA VAL A 221 -1.97 -21.26 10.04
C VAL A 221 -3.21 -22.10 10.34
N GLU A 222 -3.65 -22.12 11.59
CA GLU A 222 -4.78 -22.96 12.01
C GLU A 222 -6.11 -22.49 11.41
N GLN A 223 -6.35 -21.16 11.41
CA GLN A 223 -7.54 -20.55 10.83
C GLN A 223 -7.15 -19.75 9.57
N ALA A 224 -6.85 -20.47 8.48
CA ALA A 224 -6.32 -19.88 7.27
C ALA A 224 -7.36 -19.13 6.41
N ASP A 225 -8.64 -19.44 6.55
CA ASP A 225 -9.76 -18.81 5.84
C ASP A 225 -10.84 -18.41 6.85
N THR A 226 -10.99 -17.12 7.09
CA THR A 226 -11.92 -16.60 8.09
C THR A 226 -12.86 -15.55 7.48
N ARG A 227 -13.95 -15.24 8.17
CA ARG A 227 -14.90 -14.24 7.68
C ARG A 227 -14.32 -12.83 7.78
N ALA A 228 -14.23 -12.14 6.64
CA ALA A 228 -13.98 -10.71 6.62
C ALA A 228 -15.24 -9.91 6.99
N TRP A 229 -15.06 -8.75 7.59
CA TRP A 229 -16.11 -7.81 7.93
C TRP A 229 -15.81 -6.42 7.33
N GLY A 230 -16.79 -5.53 7.37
CA GLY A 230 -16.63 -4.15 6.91
C GLY A 230 -17.43 -3.83 5.66
N CYS A 231 -17.11 -2.70 5.03
CA CYS A 231 -17.78 -2.26 3.80
C CYS A 231 -17.49 -3.22 2.65
N THR A 232 -18.45 -3.42 1.75
CA THR A 232 -18.17 -4.12 0.49
C THR A 232 -17.17 -3.33 -0.36
N VAL A 233 -16.27 -4.03 -1.04
CA VAL A 233 -15.35 -3.43 -2.01
C VAL A 233 -16.14 -2.69 -3.09
N LYS A 234 -15.67 -1.51 -3.49
CA LYS A 234 -16.39 -0.61 -4.40
C LYS A 234 -16.05 -0.90 -5.87
N TYR A 235 -16.24 -2.13 -6.31
CA TYR A 235 -16.04 -2.53 -7.69
C TYR A 235 -16.94 -1.77 -8.69
N ALA A 236 -16.56 -1.77 -9.96
CA ALA A 236 -17.47 -1.42 -11.05
C ALA A 236 -18.67 -2.38 -11.07
N LYS A 237 -19.81 -1.88 -11.53
CA LYS A 237 -21.00 -2.72 -11.75
C LYS A 237 -20.92 -3.38 -13.11
#